data_b61a6ab097e0e9d1c7a6c0607a8a57f0
#
_entry.id   b61a6ab097e0e9d1c7a6c0607a8a57f0
#
_cell.length_a   1.000
_cell.length_b   1.000
_cell.length_c   1.000
_cell.angle_alpha   90.00
_cell.angle_beta   90.00
_cell.angle_gamma   90.00
#
_symmetry.space_group_name_H-M   'P 1'
#
loop_
_entity.id
_entity.type
_entity.pdbx_description
1 polymer ?
#
loop_
_entity_poly.entity_id
_entity_poly.type
_entity_poly.pdbx_seq_one_letter_code
_entity_poly.pdbx_strand_id
1 'polypeptide(L)'
;IFSLIGSSYEEMKSAALKKNFKAIELEGFQVSAKINNQIKYSNSHNVVGIKKGKTYPNEYIMLMAHWDHLGKDSSLDGDQIYNGAVDNATGTALIMSVAERLKNEDTERSVMFLGLTAEESGLLGSAYLAENFPFDYSQIVAGMNFDGIPAIGKTKDMLVIGYGASELEDVLKRHLKKYSKVIT
;
A
#
# COMPACT_ATOMS: atom_id res chain seq x y z
N ILE A 1 35.81 -1.24 -1.47
CA ILE A 1 35.64 -2.43 -0.61
C ILE A 1 35.92 -3.68 -1.43
N PHE A 2 35.22 -3.92 -2.54
CA PHE A 2 35.38 -5.17 -3.32
C PHE A 2 36.81 -5.37 -3.86
N SER A 3 37.50 -4.31 -4.25
CA SER A 3 38.90 -4.37 -4.68
C SER A 3 39.86 -4.87 -3.61
N LEU A 4 39.52 -4.72 -2.32
CA LEU A 4 40.32 -5.20 -1.19
C LEU A 4 40.37 -6.73 -1.09
N ILE A 5 39.40 -7.41 -1.68
CA ILE A 5 39.29 -8.86 -1.75
C ILE A 5 39.58 -9.40 -3.17
N GLY A 6 40.15 -8.56 -4.05
CA GLY A 6 40.44 -8.94 -5.42
C GLY A 6 39.21 -9.19 -6.31
N SER A 7 38.07 -8.57 -6.00
CA SER A 7 36.83 -8.73 -6.73
C SER A 7 36.20 -7.37 -7.15
N SER A 8 35.12 -7.41 -7.88
CA SER A 8 34.34 -6.25 -8.28
C SER A 8 32.92 -6.31 -7.66
N TYR A 9 32.22 -5.18 -7.66
CA TYR A 9 30.81 -5.13 -7.24
C TYR A 9 29.95 -6.09 -8.07
N GLU A 10 30.11 -6.10 -9.39
CA GLU A 10 29.29 -6.93 -10.30
C GLU A 10 29.56 -8.43 -10.10
N GLU A 11 30.80 -8.81 -9.88
CA GLU A 11 31.15 -10.21 -9.55
C GLU A 11 30.49 -10.63 -8.24
N MET A 12 30.61 -9.83 -7.19
CA MET A 12 30.04 -10.13 -5.88
C MET A 12 28.51 -10.13 -5.91
N LYS A 13 27.90 -9.19 -6.64
CA LYS A 13 26.45 -9.16 -6.85
C LYS A 13 25.96 -10.43 -7.57
N SER A 14 26.65 -10.83 -8.63
CA SER A 14 26.33 -12.07 -9.36
C SER A 14 26.55 -13.32 -8.52
N ALA A 15 27.56 -13.33 -7.67
CA ALA A 15 27.82 -14.43 -6.74
C ALA A 15 26.75 -14.53 -5.66
N ALA A 16 26.28 -13.40 -5.14
CA ALA A 16 25.24 -13.34 -4.09
C ALA A 16 23.89 -13.92 -4.53
N LEU A 17 23.62 -13.96 -5.83
CA LEU A 17 22.40 -14.58 -6.38
C LEU A 17 22.45 -16.12 -6.40
N LYS A 18 23.62 -16.73 -6.13
CA LYS A 18 23.77 -18.18 -6.17
C LYS A 18 23.40 -18.80 -4.82
N LYS A 19 22.69 -19.93 -4.86
CA LYS A 19 22.23 -20.65 -3.65
C LYS A 19 23.36 -21.04 -2.68
N ASN A 20 24.58 -21.23 -3.17
CA ASN A 20 25.76 -21.62 -2.38
C ASN A 20 26.65 -20.43 -2.02
N PHE A 21 26.21 -19.20 -2.20
CA PHE A 21 26.97 -18.02 -1.81
C PHE A 21 27.27 -18.04 -0.30
N LYS A 22 28.50 -17.71 0.03
CA LYS A 22 28.93 -17.48 1.41
C LYS A 22 29.48 -16.07 1.51
N ALA A 23 29.08 -15.35 2.56
CA ALA A 23 29.64 -14.04 2.86
C ALA A 23 31.17 -14.16 3.09
N ILE A 24 31.90 -13.15 2.61
CA ILE A 24 33.38 -13.07 2.79
C ILE A 24 33.59 -12.11 3.96
N GLU A 25 34.25 -12.60 5.00
CA GLU A 25 34.67 -11.75 6.11
C GLU A 25 35.88 -10.93 5.72
N LEU A 26 35.88 -9.65 6.04
CA LEU A 26 36.99 -8.73 5.79
C LEU A 26 37.79 -8.56 7.07
N GLU A 27 38.68 -9.53 7.35
CA GLU A 27 39.52 -9.47 8.55
C GLU A 27 40.50 -8.29 8.49
N GLY A 28 40.70 -7.64 9.64
CA GLY A 28 41.63 -6.52 9.79
C GLY A 28 41.16 -5.17 9.23
N PHE A 29 39.90 -5.07 8.76
CA PHE A 29 39.32 -3.82 8.27
C PHE A 29 38.38 -3.23 9.31
N GLN A 30 38.44 -1.90 9.44
CA GLN A 30 37.46 -1.11 10.20
C GLN A 30 36.79 -0.13 9.25
N VAL A 31 35.48 0.05 9.42
CA VAL A 31 34.71 1.04 8.68
C VAL A 31 34.23 2.11 9.66
N SER A 32 34.50 3.36 9.36
CA SER A 32 33.91 4.51 10.04
C SER A 32 33.10 5.33 9.05
N ALA A 33 31.92 5.75 9.45
CA ALA A 33 31.07 6.62 8.64
C ALA A 33 30.60 7.81 9.47
N LYS A 34 30.66 9.00 8.87
CA LYS A 34 30.06 10.22 9.42
C LYS A 34 28.90 10.62 8.54
N ILE A 35 27.71 10.62 9.11
CA ILE A 35 26.48 10.96 8.40
C ILE A 35 26.02 12.33 8.91
N ASN A 36 25.86 13.29 8.00
CA ASN A 36 25.25 14.58 8.27
C ASN A 36 23.84 14.57 7.72
N ASN A 37 22.85 14.56 8.63
CA ASN A 37 21.44 14.57 8.26
C ASN A 37 20.82 15.95 8.44
N GLN A 38 19.95 16.32 7.50
CA GLN A 38 18.99 17.41 7.67
C GLN A 38 17.60 16.81 7.89
N ILE A 39 17.06 16.98 9.08
CA ILE A 39 15.73 16.48 9.41
C ILE A 39 14.73 17.60 9.14
N LYS A 40 13.73 17.32 8.28
CA LYS A 40 12.60 18.20 8.02
C LYS A 40 11.34 17.56 8.54
N TYR A 41 10.52 18.33 9.21
CA TYR A 41 9.20 17.90 9.65
C TYR A 41 8.14 18.51 8.75
N SER A 42 7.16 17.70 8.34
CA SER A 42 5.98 18.15 7.63
C SER A 42 4.76 17.45 8.20
N ASN A 43 3.59 18.09 8.08
CA ASN A 43 2.33 17.52 8.49
C ASN A 43 1.57 17.04 7.25
N SER A 44 0.95 15.88 7.37
CA SER A 44 0.00 15.36 6.39
C SER A 44 -1.21 14.79 7.12
N HIS A 45 -2.25 14.39 6.41
CA HIS A 45 -3.53 14.00 7.00
C HIS A 45 -4.08 12.74 6.33
N ASN A 46 -4.61 11.82 7.14
CA ASN A 46 -5.54 10.84 6.65
C ASN A 46 -6.91 11.50 6.45
N VAL A 47 -7.62 11.10 5.41
CA VAL A 47 -8.98 11.57 5.11
C VAL A 47 -9.95 10.45 5.42
N VAL A 48 -10.97 10.75 6.23
CA VAL A 48 -11.96 9.75 6.65
C VAL A 48 -13.36 10.23 6.25
N GLY A 49 -14.06 9.41 5.46
CA GLY A 49 -15.47 9.59 5.14
C GLY A 49 -16.28 8.41 5.66
N ILE A 50 -17.44 8.66 6.26
CA ILE A 50 -18.30 7.60 6.79
C ILE A 50 -19.70 7.73 6.21
N LYS A 51 -20.18 6.68 5.55
CA LYS A 51 -21.58 6.46 5.25
C LYS A 51 -22.19 5.60 6.34
N LYS A 52 -23.13 6.17 7.11
CA LYS A 52 -23.76 5.47 8.23
C LYS A 52 -24.71 4.37 7.74
N GLY A 53 -24.60 3.19 8.31
CA GLY A 53 -25.48 2.06 8.08
C GLY A 53 -26.82 2.21 8.80
N LYS A 54 -27.86 1.54 8.30
CA LYS A 54 -29.21 1.57 8.89
C LYS A 54 -29.41 0.56 10.01
N THR A 55 -28.93 -0.68 9.82
CA THR A 55 -29.22 -1.79 10.74
C THR A 55 -28.12 -1.93 11.79
N TYR A 56 -26.85 -1.86 11.36
CA TYR A 56 -25.66 -2.01 12.21
C TYR A 56 -24.76 -0.79 12.08
N PRO A 57 -25.18 0.40 12.58
CA PRO A 57 -24.47 1.66 12.34
C PRO A 57 -23.10 1.73 13.05
N ASN A 58 -22.85 0.87 14.01
CA ASN A 58 -21.59 0.80 14.75
C ASN A 58 -20.67 -0.35 14.25
N GLU A 59 -21.03 -1.02 13.18
CA GLU A 59 -20.18 -2.00 12.50
C GLU A 59 -19.67 -1.41 11.20
N TYR A 60 -18.36 -1.47 10.96
CA TYR A 60 -17.70 -0.78 9.86
C TYR A 60 -17.09 -1.76 8.86
N ILE A 61 -17.34 -1.50 7.58
CA ILE A 61 -16.57 -2.04 6.45
C ILE A 61 -15.64 -0.93 5.98
N MET A 62 -14.33 -1.16 6.03
CA MET A 62 -13.32 -0.17 5.65
C MET A 62 -12.88 -0.38 4.19
N LEU A 63 -12.90 0.69 3.41
CA LEU A 63 -12.33 0.76 2.07
C LEU A 63 -11.20 1.77 2.09
N MET A 64 -9.99 1.33 1.77
CA MET A 64 -8.76 2.10 1.96
C MET A 64 -8.00 2.24 0.65
N ALA A 65 -7.35 3.37 0.48
CA ALA A 65 -6.33 3.60 -0.54
C ALA A 65 -5.40 4.71 -0.05
N HIS A 66 -4.11 4.65 -0.38
CA HIS A 66 -3.25 5.81 -0.13
C HIS A 66 -3.41 6.85 -1.24
N TRP A 67 -3.23 8.11 -0.88
CA TRP A 67 -3.41 9.23 -1.79
C TRP A 67 -2.12 10.00 -2.08
N ASP A 68 -1.05 9.67 -1.37
CA ASP A 68 0.29 10.21 -1.60
C ASP A 68 1.04 9.42 -2.68
N HIS A 69 2.14 9.98 -3.15
CA HIS A 69 3.13 9.32 -3.98
C HIS A 69 4.52 9.91 -3.69
N LEU A 70 5.55 9.50 -4.43
CA LEU A 70 6.95 9.90 -4.22
C LEU A 70 7.21 11.42 -4.32
N GLY A 71 6.31 12.17 -4.94
CA GLY A 71 6.36 13.62 -5.00
C GLY A 71 7.29 14.15 -6.08
N LYS A 72 8.32 14.92 -5.71
CA LYS A 72 9.22 15.58 -6.66
C LYS A 72 10.68 15.25 -6.36
N ASP A 73 11.43 14.89 -7.40
CA ASP A 73 12.88 14.75 -7.36
C ASP A 73 13.56 15.77 -8.27
N SER A 74 14.15 16.81 -7.69
CA SER A 74 14.83 17.87 -8.40
C SER A 74 16.19 17.49 -9.00
N SER A 75 16.67 16.26 -8.75
CA SER A 75 17.89 15.73 -9.35
C SER A 75 17.69 15.13 -10.73
N LEU A 76 16.44 14.93 -11.14
CA LEU A 76 16.09 14.38 -12.44
C LEU A 76 16.08 15.47 -13.52
N ASP A 77 16.54 15.11 -14.72
CA ASP A 77 16.38 15.92 -15.91
C ASP A 77 14.97 15.76 -16.49
N GLY A 78 14.37 16.87 -16.98
CA GLY A 78 13.03 16.85 -17.57
C GLY A 78 11.91 16.86 -16.55
N ASP A 79 11.00 15.91 -16.62
CA ASP A 79 9.88 15.79 -15.66
C ASP A 79 10.39 15.26 -14.32
N GLN A 80 10.24 16.09 -13.31
CA GLN A 80 10.71 15.84 -11.96
C GLN A 80 9.60 15.38 -11.01
N ILE A 81 8.37 15.20 -11.52
CA ILE A 81 7.21 14.88 -10.71
C ILE A 81 6.82 13.42 -10.90
N TYR A 82 6.78 12.69 -9.82
CA TYR A 82 6.18 11.37 -9.77
C TYR A 82 4.66 11.52 -9.66
N ASN A 83 3.96 11.30 -10.79
CA ASN A 83 2.53 11.66 -10.89
C ASN A 83 1.59 10.73 -10.11
N GLY A 84 1.99 9.49 -9.80
CA GLY A 84 1.17 8.56 -9.02
C GLY A 84 -0.14 8.15 -9.70
N ALA A 85 -0.18 8.11 -11.05
CA ALA A 85 -1.43 7.91 -11.78
C ALA A 85 -2.02 6.50 -11.56
N VAL A 86 -1.19 5.47 -11.54
CA VAL A 86 -1.60 4.09 -11.24
C VAL A 86 -1.44 3.83 -9.75
N ASP A 87 -0.32 4.16 -9.20
CA ASP A 87 0.04 4.07 -7.80
C ASP A 87 0.06 5.48 -7.19
N ASN A 88 -1.00 5.97 -6.44
CA ASN A 88 -2.21 5.18 -6.27
C ASN A 88 -3.48 6.03 -6.50
N ALA A 89 -3.47 6.89 -7.54
CA ALA A 89 -4.66 7.62 -7.93
C ALA A 89 -5.81 6.67 -8.34
N THR A 90 -5.49 5.47 -8.88
CA THR A 90 -6.51 4.48 -9.26
C THR A 90 -7.24 3.92 -8.05
N GLY A 91 -6.55 3.56 -6.97
CA GLY A 91 -7.17 3.10 -5.73
C GLY A 91 -8.01 4.19 -5.08
N THR A 92 -7.48 5.41 -5.01
CA THR A 92 -8.22 6.58 -4.50
C THR A 92 -9.47 6.85 -5.32
N ALA A 93 -9.40 6.84 -6.65
CA ALA A 93 -10.54 7.02 -7.53
C ALA A 93 -11.59 5.90 -7.36
N LEU A 94 -11.15 4.66 -7.13
CA LEU A 94 -12.06 3.55 -6.87
C LEU A 94 -12.87 3.77 -5.60
N ILE A 95 -12.23 4.07 -4.47
CA ILE A 95 -12.98 4.28 -3.21
C ILE A 95 -13.94 5.48 -3.31
N MET A 96 -13.54 6.55 -4.01
CA MET A 96 -14.43 7.69 -4.29
C MET A 96 -15.62 7.29 -5.17
N SER A 97 -15.42 6.48 -6.20
CA SER A 97 -16.48 5.97 -7.07
C SER A 97 -17.47 5.09 -6.32
N VAL A 98 -16.97 4.26 -5.38
CA VAL A 98 -17.83 3.45 -4.51
C VAL A 98 -18.62 4.34 -3.56
N ALA A 99 -17.99 5.38 -2.98
CA ALA A 99 -18.67 6.34 -2.12
C ALA A 99 -19.82 7.06 -2.86
N GLU A 100 -19.54 7.54 -4.09
CA GLU A 100 -20.56 8.18 -4.94
C GLU A 100 -21.71 7.23 -5.26
N ARG A 101 -21.42 5.98 -5.60
CA ARG A 101 -22.44 4.97 -5.87
C ARG A 101 -23.32 4.67 -4.66
N LEU A 102 -22.70 4.58 -3.48
CA LEU A 102 -23.40 4.22 -2.25
C LEU A 102 -24.13 5.41 -1.59
N LYS A 103 -23.90 6.65 -2.00
CA LYS A 103 -24.41 7.83 -1.28
C LYS A 103 -25.92 7.82 -1.04
N ASN A 104 -26.69 7.31 -2.01
CA ASN A 104 -28.15 7.24 -1.94
C ASN A 104 -28.68 5.81 -1.67
N GLU A 105 -27.80 4.84 -1.50
CA GLU A 105 -28.17 3.46 -1.22
C GLU A 105 -28.26 3.21 0.28
N ASP A 106 -29.17 2.34 0.68
CA ASP A 106 -29.25 1.88 2.06
C ASP A 106 -28.26 0.76 2.28
N THR A 107 -27.33 0.96 3.21
CA THR A 107 -26.38 -0.07 3.65
C THR A 107 -26.78 -0.57 5.03
N GLU A 108 -26.64 -1.85 5.29
CA GLU A 108 -26.92 -2.40 6.61
C GLU A 108 -25.86 -1.94 7.63
N ARG A 109 -24.58 -2.03 7.26
CA ARG A 109 -23.43 -1.58 8.04
C ARG A 109 -22.90 -0.25 7.54
N SER A 110 -22.21 0.44 8.42
CA SER A 110 -21.48 1.65 8.03
C SER A 110 -20.32 1.30 7.11
N VAL A 111 -20.09 2.16 6.12
CA VAL A 111 -18.93 2.05 5.21
C VAL A 111 -18.01 3.23 5.48
N MET A 112 -16.77 2.92 5.81
CA MET A 112 -15.70 3.89 6.06
C MET A 112 -14.77 3.94 4.87
N PHE A 113 -14.60 5.12 4.30
CA PHE A 113 -13.68 5.41 3.20
C PHE A 113 -12.46 6.12 3.75
N LEU A 114 -11.29 5.57 3.53
CA LEU A 114 -10.03 6.02 4.12
C LEU A 114 -9.03 6.37 3.02
N GLY A 115 -8.75 7.65 2.86
CA GLY A 115 -7.59 8.13 2.11
C GLY A 115 -6.39 8.21 3.05
N LEU A 116 -5.44 7.30 2.91
CA LEU A 116 -4.26 7.22 3.78
C LEU A 116 -3.12 8.03 3.20
N THR A 117 -2.33 8.66 4.06
CA THR A 117 -1.17 9.47 3.67
C THR A 117 0.13 8.78 3.99
N ALA A 118 1.22 9.22 3.32
CA ALA A 118 2.59 8.80 3.59
C ALA A 118 2.79 7.27 3.56
N GLU A 119 2.13 6.60 2.62
CA GLU A 119 2.32 5.19 2.33
C GLU A 119 3.74 4.96 1.84
N GLU A 120 4.18 5.73 0.85
CA GLU A 120 5.50 5.72 0.20
C GLU A 120 6.66 6.05 1.17
N SER A 121 6.33 6.63 2.31
CA SER A 121 7.27 6.95 3.39
C SER A 121 7.33 5.87 4.47
N GLY A 122 6.79 4.68 4.22
CA GLY A 122 6.80 3.54 5.13
C GLY A 122 5.49 3.36 5.90
N LEU A 123 4.35 3.52 5.26
CA LEU A 123 3.01 3.26 5.80
C LEU A 123 2.64 4.14 7.00
N LEU A 124 3.20 5.37 7.09
CA LEU A 124 3.08 6.21 8.30
C LEU A 124 1.62 6.58 8.60
N GLY A 125 0.82 6.85 7.57
CA GLY A 125 -0.58 7.22 7.75
C GLY A 125 -1.43 6.07 8.29
N SER A 126 -1.24 4.87 7.78
CA SER A 126 -1.95 3.67 8.26
C SER A 126 -1.49 3.25 9.66
N ALA A 127 -0.19 3.35 9.96
CA ALA A 127 0.35 3.10 11.30
C ALA A 127 -0.24 4.09 12.31
N TYR A 128 -0.26 5.38 11.98
CA TYR A 128 -0.88 6.39 12.84
C TYR A 128 -2.37 6.10 13.07
N LEU A 129 -3.10 5.75 12.01
CA LEU A 129 -4.52 5.40 12.14
C LEU A 129 -4.72 4.18 13.04
N ALA A 130 -3.88 3.15 12.91
CA ALA A 130 -3.94 1.97 13.75
C ALA A 130 -3.69 2.27 15.22
N GLU A 131 -2.77 3.16 15.55
CA GLU A 131 -2.49 3.56 16.94
C GLU A 131 -3.53 4.54 17.52
N ASN A 132 -4.21 5.31 16.67
CA ASN A 132 -5.13 6.38 17.05
C ASN A 132 -6.53 6.17 16.45
N PHE A 133 -6.98 4.93 16.31
CA PHE A 133 -8.28 4.64 15.72
C PHE A 133 -9.39 5.19 16.64
N PRO A 134 -10.33 5.98 16.08
CA PRO A 134 -11.31 6.69 16.90
C PRO A 134 -12.49 5.84 17.40
N PHE A 135 -12.53 4.55 17.04
CA PHE A 135 -13.57 3.61 17.41
C PHE A 135 -12.96 2.34 18.01
N ASP A 136 -13.81 1.48 18.59
CA ASP A 136 -13.39 0.17 19.05
C ASP A 136 -13.05 -0.72 17.83
N TYR A 137 -11.90 -1.41 17.86
CA TYR A 137 -11.49 -2.31 16.79
C TYR A 137 -12.46 -3.46 16.56
N SER A 138 -13.19 -3.90 17.60
CA SER A 138 -14.23 -4.92 17.49
C SER A 138 -15.40 -4.51 16.59
N GLN A 139 -15.53 -3.21 16.28
CA GLN A 139 -16.52 -2.67 15.35
C GLN A 139 -16.10 -2.82 13.88
N ILE A 140 -14.86 -3.17 13.59
CA ILE A 140 -14.38 -3.40 12.22
C ILE A 140 -14.74 -4.83 11.82
N VAL A 141 -15.67 -4.95 10.89
CA VAL A 141 -16.12 -6.25 10.36
C VAL A 141 -15.24 -6.74 9.22
N ALA A 142 -14.79 -5.83 8.37
CA ALA A 142 -13.98 -6.12 7.21
C ALA A 142 -13.17 -4.90 6.77
N GLY A 143 -12.01 -5.14 6.14
CA GLY A 143 -11.19 -4.09 5.52
C GLY A 143 -10.65 -4.55 4.17
N MET A 144 -10.66 -3.63 3.21
CA MET A 144 -10.07 -3.82 1.88
C MET A 144 -9.21 -2.62 1.53
N ASN A 145 -7.95 -2.88 1.18
CA ASN A 145 -7.04 -1.88 0.64
C ASN A 145 -6.95 -2.04 -0.88
N PHE A 146 -6.98 -0.93 -1.59
CA PHE A 146 -6.87 -0.88 -3.04
C PHE A 146 -5.62 -0.13 -3.43
N ASP A 147 -4.75 -0.82 -4.17
CA ASP A 147 -3.46 -0.31 -4.54
C ASP A 147 -3.08 -0.72 -5.97
N GLY A 148 -2.56 0.23 -6.74
CA GLY A 148 -2.01 -0.03 -8.07
C GLY A 148 -2.99 -0.71 -9.04
N ILE A 149 -4.25 -0.27 -9.11
CA ILE A 149 -5.25 -0.89 -10.00
C ILE A 149 -4.90 -0.57 -11.46
N PRO A 150 -4.59 -1.56 -12.29
CA PRO A 150 -4.17 -1.32 -13.66
C PRO A 150 -5.31 -0.72 -14.51
N ALA A 151 -5.05 0.41 -15.17
CA ALA A 151 -5.97 1.10 -16.06
C ALA A 151 -5.98 0.54 -17.51
N ILE A 152 -5.62 -0.74 -17.68
CA ILE A 152 -5.47 -1.39 -19.01
C ILE A 152 -6.76 -2.02 -19.53
N GLY A 153 -7.89 -1.74 -18.91
CA GLY A 153 -9.19 -2.26 -19.31
C GLY A 153 -9.63 -3.49 -18.50
N LYS A 154 -10.51 -4.31 -19.08
CA LYS A 154 -11.08 -5.46 -18.37
C LYS A 154 -10.05 -6.58 -18.19
N THR A 155 -9.74 -6.90 -16.95
CA THR A 155 -8.91 -8.05 -16.59
C THR A 155 -9.76 -9.34 -16.49
N LYS A 156 -9.12 -10.51 -16.58
CA LYS A 156 -9.75 -11.81 -16.35
C LYS A 156 -9.63 -12.27 -14.91
N ASP A 157 -8.78 -11.63 -14.15
CA ASP A 157 -8.39 -11.99 -12.80
C ASP A 157 -8.39 -10.78 -11.86
N MET A 158 -8.24 -11.07 -10.59
CA MET A 158 -8.03 -10.12 -9.52
C MET A 158 -6.92 -10.66 -8.62
N LEU A 159 -5.85 -9.90 -8.47
CA LEU A 159 -4.76 -10.21 -7.56
C LEU A 159 -5.19 -9.85 -6.13
N VAL A 160 -5.07 -10.81 -5.22
CA VAL A 160 -5.35 -10.62 -3.78
C VAL A 160 -4.09 -10.86 -2.98
N ILE A 161 -3.58 -9.79 -2.36
CA ILE A 161 -2.47 -9.89 -1.42
C ILE A 161 -3.01 -10.35 -0.06
N GLY A 162 -2.34 -11.35 0.54
CA GLY A 162 -2.79 -11.96 1.81
C GLY A 162 -3.86 -13.03 1.62
N TYR A 163 -3.96 -13.63 0.45
CA TYR A 163 -4.87 -14.74 0.16
C TYR A 163 -4.67 -15.89 1.16
N GLY A 164 -5.76 -16.41 1.73
CA GLY A 164 -5.75 -17.43 2.78
C GLY A 164 -5.87 -16.84 4.20
N ALA A 165 -5.95 -15.51 4.34
CA ALA A 165 -5.98 -14.85 5.64
C ALA A 165 -7.40 -14.58 6.18
N SER A 166 -8.44 -14.61 5.32
CA SER A 166 -9.79 -14.26 5.76
C SER A 166 -10.91 -14.93 4.97
N GLU A 167 -12.12 -14.96 5.53
CA GLU A 167 -13.35 -15.44 4.87
C GLU A 167 -13.85 -14.48 3.78
N LEU A 168 -13.31 -13.27 3.67
CA LEU A 168 -13.65 -12.30 2.61
C LEU A 168 -13.38 -12.87 1.22
N GLU A 169 -12.40 -13.74 1.10
CA GLU A 169 -12.06 -14.41 -0.16
C GLU A 169 -13.19 -15.28 -0.70
N ASP A 170 -13.96 -15.91 0.17
CA ASP A 170 -15.11 -16.70 -0.25
C ASP A 170 -16.27 -15.81 -0.74
N VAL A 171 -16.42 -14.64 -0.14
CA VAL A 171 -17.34 -13.60 -0.62
C VAL A 171 -16.90 -13.12 -1.99
N LEU A 172 -15.60 -12.83 -2.15
CA LEU A 172 -15.01 -12.41 -3.42
C LEU A 172 -15.16 -13.46 -4.50
N LYS A 173 -14.83 -14.71 -4.22
CA LYS A 173 -15.00 -15.86 -5.17
C LYS A 173 -16.43 -15.97 -5.67
N ARG A 174 -17.42 -15.87 -4.79
CA ARG A 174 -18.84 -15.93 -5.18
C ARG A 174 -19.21 -14.78 -6.13
N HIS A 175 -18.67 -13.57 -5.89
CA HIS A 175 -18.90 -12.42 -6.74
C HIS A 175 -18.20 -12.53 -8.10
N LEU A 176 -16.93 -12.93 -8.11
CA LEU A 176 -16.12 -13.04 -9.33
C LEU A 176 -16.70 -14.04 -10.32
N LYS A 177 -17.33 -15.13 -9.85
CA LYS A 177 -18.03 -16.10 -10.71
C LYS A 177 -19.08 -15.45 -11.62
N LYS A 178 -19.78 -14.41 -11.11
CA LYS A 178 -20.80 -13.68 -11.90
C LYS A 178 -20.20 -12.93 -13.09
N TYR A 179 -18.91 -12.62 -13.03
CA TYR A 179 -18.17 -11.86 -14.05
C TYR A 179 -17.17 -12.73 -14.83
N SER A 180 -17.20 -14.05 -14.65
CA SER A 180 -16.23 -14.99 -15.23
C SER A 180 -14.78 -14.62 -14.93
N LYS A 181 -14.52 -14.22 -13.69
CA LYS A 181 -13.19 -13.82 -13.18
C LYS A 181 -12.69 -14.80 -12.13
N VAL A 182 -11.38 -14.85 -11.96
CA VAL A 182 -10.70 -15.68 -10.96
C VAL A 182 -9.85 -14.81 -10.03
N ILE A 183 -9.47 -15.37 -8.87
CA ILE A 183 -8.48 -14.78 -7.97
C ILE A 183 -7.11 -15.38 -8.34
N THR A 184 -6.09 -14.53 -8.38
CA THR A 184 -4.68 -14.90 -8.59
C THR A 184 -3.81 -14.36 -7.47
#